data_2e9ef38a84404b7a9c13511e3d5fdfd5
#
_entry.id   2e9ef38a84404b7a9c13511e3d5fdfd5
#
_cell.length_a   1.000
_cell.length_b   1.000
_cell.length_c   1.000
_cell.angle_alpha   90.00
_cell.angle_beta   90.00
_cell.angle_gamma   90.00
#
_symmetry.space_group_name_H-M   'P 1'
#
loop_
_entity.id
_entity.type
_entity.pdbx_description
1 polymer ?
#
loop_
_entity_poly.entity_id
_entity_poly.type
_entity_poly.pdbx_seq_one_letter_code
_entity_poly.pdbx_strand_id
1 'polypeptide(L)'
;MQTTELDPTLSHALSGGGQPGLTLVIGNKNYSSWSMRPWVALTAFGIPFQEVRVLLDQLDTAARIADYSGAGRVPVLIAGEMTIWDSLAICEYVAEQFPDKHMWPADVAARAMARSVSAEMHSGFQGLRNAMSMNIRARLPGRGRTAEAQGDIGRVCEIWEECLSRFGHHQFLFGDFSIADAFFAPVVMRFGTYGVSLAPALQAYCDRVLAHPAVARWVREALAETEVAAKHDDILPQ
;
A
#
# COMPACT_ATOMS: atom_id res chain seq x y z
N MET A 1 6.02 39.75 -0.83
CA MET A 1 5.99 38.74 -1.92
C MET A 1 7.39 38.17 -1.99
N GLN A 2 7.63 37.02 -1.33
CA GLN A 2 8.87 36.29 -1.46
C GLN A 2 8.54 35.06 -2.33
N THR A 3 9.10 35.03 -3.52
CA THR A 3 9.08 33.90 -4.42
C THR A 3 9.98 32.83 -3.82
N THR A 4 9.39 31.73 -3.38
CA THR A 4 10.11 30.53 -2.93
C THR A 4 10.72 29.91 -4.18
N GLU A 5 12.02 30.06 -4.37
CA GLU A 5 12.78 29.35 -5.39
C GLU A 5 12.72 27.84 -5.10
N LEU A 6 12.17 27.10 -6.04
CA LEU A 6 12.22 25.65 -6.05
C LEU A 6 13.69 25.20 -6.16
N ASP A 7 14.08 24.21 -5.37
CA ASP A 7 15.41 23.61 -5.36
C ASP A 7 15.88 23.30 -6.78
N PRO A 8 16.98 23.88 -7.26
CA PRO A 8 17.45 23.70 -8.63
C PRO A 8 17.91 22.28 -8.96
N THR A 9 17.98 21.36 -8.00
CA THR A 9 18.29 19.93 -8.23
C THR A 9 17.17 19.17 -8.94
N LEU A 10 15.93 19.69 -8.97
CA LEU A 10 14.79 19.10 -9.70
C LEU A 10 14.82 19.42 -11.22
N SER A 11 15.64 20.36 -11.68
CA SER A 11 15.63 20.86 -13.07
C SER A 11 16.55 20.09 -14.04
N HIS A 12 17.35 19.10 -13.62
CA HIS A 12 18.42 18.51 -14.46
C HIS A 12 18.16 17.08 -14.97
N ALA A 13 16.92 16.55 -14.88
CA ALA A 13 16.58 15.20 -15.36
C ALA A 13 15.88 15.16 -16.74
N LEU A 14 15.86 16.25 -17.50
CA LEU A 14 15.09 16.34 -18.75
C LEU A 14 16.00 16.48 -19.99
N SER A 15 16.92 15.54 -20.24
CA SER A 15 17.56 15.44 -21.57
C SER A 15 18.16 14.04 -21.80
N GLY A 16 17.32 13.17 -22.25
CA GLY A 16 17.64 11.82 -22.76
C GLY A 16 16.35 11.06 -22.92
N GLY A 17 16.05 10.47 -24.08
CA GLY A 17 14.80 9.74 -24.40
C GLY A 17 14.50 8.52 -23.52
N GLY A 18 14.65 8.64 -22.20
CA GLY A 18 14.26 7.70 -21.16
C GLY A 18 12.94 8.13 -20.53
N GLN A 19 12.19 7.17 -19.97
CA GLN A 19 10.96 7.45 -19.23
C GLN A 19 11.23 8.50 -18.14
N PRO A 20 10.29 9.44 -17.90
CA PRO A 20 10.46 10.46 -16.86
C PRO A 20 10.69 9.79 -15.51
N GLY A 21 11.65 10.31 -14.74
CA GLY A 21 11.91 9.82 -13.38
C GLY A 21 10.64 9.86 -12.55
N LEU A 22 10.33 8.76 -11.85
CA LEU A 22 9.17 8.69 -10.98
C LEU A 22 9.54 9.15 -9.56
N THR A 23 8.72 9.99 -8.95
CA THR A 23 8.82 10.34 -7.52
C THR A 23 7.55 9.92 -6.81
N LEU A 24 7.66 9.04 -5.80
CA LEU A 24 6.54 8.58 -5.00
C LEU A 24 6.57 9.27 -3.63
N VAL A 25 5.58 10.11 -3.39
CA VAL A 25 5.37 10.79 -2.11
C VAL A 25 4.53 9.90 -1.22
N ILE A 26 5.05 9.55 -0.05
CA ILE A 26 4.44 8.62 0.92
C ILE A 26 4.33 9.23 2.31
N GLY A 27 3.48 8.65 3.15
CA GLY A 27 3.48 8.88 4.60
C GLY A 27 4.44 7.93 5.34
N ASN A 28 4.46 8.03 6.68
CA ASN A 28 5.21 7.12 7.55
C ASN A 28 4.90 5.66 7.21
N LYS A 29 5.94 4.85 7.06
CA LYS A 29 5.79 3.43 6.68
C LYS A 29 5.09 2.61 7.77
N ASN A 30 5.24 2.99 9.03
CA ASN A 30 4.56 2.31 10.12
C ASN A 30 3.02 2.41 10.03
N TYR A 31 2.49 3.53 9.51
CA TYR A 31 1.06 3.86 9.60
C TYR A 31 0.34 3.94 8.26
N SER A 32 1.04 4.36 7.19
CA SER A 32 0.39 4.66 5.92
C SER A 32 0.10 3.43 5.08
N SER A 33 -1.04 2.81 5.33
CA SER A 33 -1.52 1.67 4.54
C SER A 33 -1.79 2.01 3.07
N TRP A 34 -2.15 3.26 2.78
CA TRP A 34 -2.39 3.72 1.43
C TRP A 34 -1.09 3.87 0.64
N SER A 35 -0.02 4.39 1.28
CA SER A 35 1.30 4.52 0.66
C SER A 35 1.98 3.17 0.46
N MET A 36 1.74 2.20 1.35
CA MET A 36 2.32 0.86 1.25
C MET A 36 1.99 0.18 -0.09
N ARG A 37 0.76 0.34 -0.60
CA ARG A 37 0.29 -0.34 -1.81
C ARG A 37 1.15 -0.04 -3.05
N PRO A 38 1.21 1.22 -3.55
CA PRO A 38 2.02 1.52 -4.72
C PRO A 38 3.51 1.36 -4.44
N TRP A 39 3.99 1.65 -3.22
CA TRP A 39 5.39 1.48 -2.88
C TRP A 39 5.82 0.01 -3.00
N VAL A 40 5.02 -0.91 -2.45
CA VAL A 40 5.28 -2.36 -2.54
C VAL A 40 5.18 -2.82 -3.99
N ALA A 41 4.16 -2.35 -4.74
CA ALA A 41 4.01 -2.70 -6.15
C ALA A 41 5.23 -2.27 -6.96
N LEU A 42 5.63 -0.98 -6.93
CA LEU A 42 6.79 -0.50 -7.68
C LEU A 42 8.07 -1.27 -7.31
N THR A 43 8.28 -1.49 -6.01
CA THR A 43 9.47 -2.21 -5.52
C THR A 43 9.48 -3.67 -5.94
N ALA A 44 8.33 -4.36 -5.87
CA ALA A 44 8.22 -5.77 -6.25
C ALA A 44 8.53 -6.01 -7.73
N PHE A 45 8.13 -5.10 -8.58
CA PHE A 45 8.35 -5.18 -10.03
C PHE A 45 9.64 -4.50 -10.50
N GLY A 46 10.49 -4.04 -9.58
CA GLY A 46 11.78 -3.42 -9.88
C GLY A 46 11.66 -2.13 -10.68
N ILE A 47 10.59 -1.36 -10.48
CA ILE A 47 10.39 -0.06 -11.11
C ILE A 47 11.12 0.99 -10.27
N PRO A 48 12.10 1.72 -10.83
CA PRO A 48 12.85 2.70 -10.07
C PRO A 48 12.02 3.95 -9.80
N PHE A 49 12.10 4.47 -8.59
CA PHE A 49 11.47 5.73 -8.20
C PHE A 49 12.27 6.41 -7.07
N GLN A 50 12.16 7.72 -6.99
CA GLN A 50 12.61 8.50 -5.85
C GLN A 50 11.50 8.48 -4.78
N GLU A 51 11.87 8.20 -3.54
CA GLU A 51 10.95 8.25 -2.40
C GLU A 51 11.01 9.61 -1.71
N VAL A 52 9.85 10.21 -1.47
CA VAL A 52 9.70 11.39 -0.61
C VAL A 52 8.76 11.04 0.52
N ARG A 53 9.24 11.13 1.77
CA ARG A 53 8.44 10.84 2.95
C ARG A 53 7.93 12.13 3.62
N VAL A 54 6.62 12.25 3.76
CA VAL A 54 5.94 13.29 4.53
C VAL A 54 5.46 12.69 5.85
N LEU A 55 5.87 13.29 6.97
CA LEU A 55 5.40 12.84 8.29
C LEU A 55 3.92 13.16 8.46
N LEU A 56 3.14 12.15 8.86
CA LEU A 56 1.71 12.28 9.12
C LEU A 56 1.46 12.81 10.53
N ASP A 57 0.28 13.42 10.73
CA ASP A 57 -0.19 13.96 12.02
C ASP A 57 0.74 15.03 12.63
N GLN A 58 1.51 15.75 11.80
CA GLN A 58 2.25 16.94 12.19
C GLN A 58 1.47 18.20 11.81
N LEU A 59 1.79 19.33 12.45
CA LEU A 59 1.13 20.61 12.17
C LEU A 59 1.28 21.07 10.72
N ASP A 60 2.39 20.71 10.08
CA ASP A 60 2.75 21.08 8.71
C ASP A 60 2.40 19.99 7.67
N THR A 61 1.88 18.82 8.08
CA THR A 61 1.58 17.70 7.19
C THR A 61 0.77 18.12 5.97
N ALA A 62 -0.33 18.85 6.19
CA ALA A 62 -1.22 19.29 5.11
C ALA A 62 -0.50 20.21 4.12
N ALA A 63 0.29 21.17 4.62
CA ALA A 63 1.06 22.10 3.79
C ALA A 63 2.10 21.34 2.95
N ARG A 64 2.85 20.42 3.56
CA ARG A 64 3.85 19.61 2.86
C ARG A 64 3.26 18.69 1.80
N ILE A 65 2.07 18.14 2.01
CA ILE A 65 1.38 17.35 0.98
C ILE A 65 0.90 18.26 -0.16
N ALA A 66 0.42 19.46 0.16
CA ALA A 66 -0.04 20.44 -0.82
C ALA A 66 1.07 20.87 -1.80
N ASP A 67 2.34 20.84 -1.40
CA ASP A 67 3.48 21.10 -2.29
C ASP A 67 3.55 20.08 -3.45
N TYR A 68 2.97 18.90 -3.30
CA TYR A 68 2.98 17.82 -4.30
C TYR A 68 1.63 17.60 -4.98
N SER A 69 0.52 17.81 -4.28
CA SER A 69 -0.82 17.54 -4.81
C SER A 69 -1.92 18.28 -4.07
N GLY A 70 -2.82 18.85 -4.83
CA GLY A 70 -4.07 19.43 -4.31
C GLY A 70 -5.05 18.43 -3.69
N ALA A 71 -4.80 17.11 -3.83
CA ALA A 71 -5.63 16.07 -3.21
C ALA A 71 -5.50 16.02 -1.68
N GLY A 72 -4.46 16.64 -1.09
CA GLY A 72 -4.26 16.74 0.35
C GLY A 72 -4.01 15.39 1.04
N ARG A 73 -3.60 14.36 0.31
CA ARG A 73 -3.41 12.98 0.80
C ARG A 73 -2.22 12.32 0.14
N VAL A 74 -1.65 11.34 0.81
CA VAL A 74 -0.65 10.41 0.27
C VAL A 74 -1.28 9.03 0.04
N PRO A 75 -0.80 8.25 -0.94
CA PRO A 75 0.35 8.49 -1.81
C PRO A 75 0.05 9.43 -2.98
N VAL A 76 1.12 10.04 -3.51
CA VAL A 76 1.11 10.79 -4.77
C VAL A 76 2.29 10.33 -5.62
N LEU A 77 2.07 10.09 -6.89
CA LEU A 77 3.12 9.83 -7.88
C LEU A 77 3.32 11.05 -8.76
N ILE A 78 4.54 11.52 -8.87
CA ILE A 78 4.96 12.54 -9.83
C ILE A 78 5.69 11.82 -10.97
N ALA A 79 5.21 12.02 -12.20
CA ALA A 79 5.76 11.44 -13.42
C ALA A 79 5.95 12.55 -14.47
N GLY A 80 7.13 13.18 -14.48
CA GLY A 80 7.36 14.40 -15.26
C GLY A 80 6.45 15.54 -14.76
N GLU A 81 5.60 16.07 -15.65
CA GLU A 81 4.63 17.12 -15.31
C GLU A 81 3.30 16.58 -14.73
N MET A 82 3.11 15.26 -14.73
CA MET A 82 1.87 14.66 -14.24
C MET A 82 1.94 14.41 -12.75
N THR A 83 0.85 14.74 -12.06
CA THR A 83 0.60 14.37 -10.67
C THR A 83 -0.54 13.37 -10.63
N ILE A 84 -0.28 12.18 -10.10
CA ILE A 84 -1.25 11.06 -10.07
C ILE A 84 -1.51 10.71 -8.60
N TRP A 85 -2.75 10.67 -8.23
CA TRP A 85 -3.32 10.19 -6.99
C TRP A 85 -4.58 9.41 -7.36
N ASP A 86 -5.02 8.49 -6.69
CA ASP A 86 -4.75 7.76 -5.48
C ASP A 86 -3.97 6.46 -5.69
N SER A 87 -3.94 5.57 -4.66
CA SER A 87 -3.11 4.35 -4.72
C SER A 87 -3.48 3.39 -5.85
N LEU A 88 -4.76 3.28 -6.22
CA LEU A 88 -5.19 2.41 -7.32
C LEU A 88 -4.85 3.04 -8.67
N ALA A 89 -5.13 4.32 -8.85
CA ALA A 89 -4.78 5.05 -10.06
C ALA A 89 -3.26 5.04 -10.31
N ILE A 90 -2.45 5.18 -9.26
CA ILE A 90 -0.99 5.08 -9.36
C ILE A 90 -0.58 3.68 -9.87
N CYS A 91 -1.12 2.61 -9.28
CA CYS A 91 -0.78 1.26 -9.70
C CYS A 91 -1.24 0.94 -11.13
N GLU A 92 -2.42 1.41 -11.55
CA GLU A 92 -2.89 1.23 -12.94
C GLU A 92 -2.01 2.02 -13.91
N TYR A 93 -1.72 3.30 -13.63
CA TYR A 93 -0.82 4.09 -14.46
C TYR A 93 0.54 3.40 -14.64
N VAL A 94 1.14 2.93 -13.55
CA VAL A 94 2.44 2.26 -13.62
C VAL A 94 2.35 0.95 -14.39
N ALA A 95 1.28 0.16 -14.23
CA ALA A 95 1.08 -1.06 -14.99
C ALA A 95 0.96 -0.81 -16.51
N GLU A 96 0.34 0.32 -16.91
CA GLU A 96 0.26 0.74 -18.31
C GLU A 96 1.61 1.22 -18.86
N GLN A 97 2.40 1.95 -18.04
CA GLN A 97 3.72 2.44 -18.46
C GLN A 97 4.78 1.33 -18.57
N PHE A 98 4.61 0.23 -17.83
CA PHE A 98 5.53 -0.89 -17.78
C PHE A 98 4.84 -2.23 -18.11
N PRO A 99 4.26 -2.40 -19.31
CA PRO A 99 3.48 -3.58 -19.67
C PRO A 99 4.28 -4.89 -19.58
N ASP A 100 5.58 -4.84 -19.85
CA ASP A 100 6.48 -6.00 -19.77
C ASP A 100 6.70 -6.51 -18.34
N LYS A 101 6.31 -5.74 -17.33
CA LYS A 101 6.40 -6.15 -15.92
C LYS A 101 5.28 -7.07 -15.48
N HIS A 102 4.21 -7.18 -16.28
CA HIS A 102 3.07 -8.06 -15.98
C HIS A 102 2.51 -7.88 -14.55
N MET A 103 2.32 -6.62 -14.13
CA MET A 103 1.88 -6.29 -12.77
C MET A 103 0.46 -6.79 -12.45
N TRP A 104 -0.34 -7.09 -13.45
CA TRP A 104 -1.62 -7.79 -13.39
C TRP A 104 -1.51 -9.18 -14.03
N PRO A 105 -2.35 -10.16 -13.64
CA PRO A 105 -2.40 -11.47 -14.28
C PRO A 105 -2.58 -11.42 -15.79
N ALA A 106 -1.89 -12.27 -16.53
CA ALA A 106 -2.01 -12.36 -17.98
C ALA A 106 -3.38 -12.93 -18.41
N ASP A 107 -3.91 -13.91 -17.68
CA ASP A 107 -5.24 -14.48 -17.93
C ASP A 107 -6.32 -13.43 -17.72
N VAL A 108 -7.28 -13.37 -18.64
CA VAL A 108 -8.34 -12.34 -18.64
C VAL A 108 -9.27 -12.47 -17.44
N ALA A 109 -9.64 -13.69 -17.06
CA ALA A 109 -10.56 -13.93 -15.95
C ALA A 109 -9.86 -13.65 -14.60
N ALA A 110 -8.62 -14.11 -14.44
CA ALA A 110 -7.78 -13.82 -13.28
C ALA A 110 -7.55 -12.31 -13.14
N ARG A 111 -7.24 -11.60 -14.24
CA ARG A 111 -7.03 -10.16 -14.25
C ARG A 111 -8.28 -9.36 -13.88
N ALA A 112 -9.44 -9.78 -14.40
CA ALA A 112 -10.72 -9.16 -14.04
C ALA A 112 -11.00 -9.32 -12.54
N MET A 113 -10.83 -10.54 -12.01
CA MET A 113 -10.99 -10.81 -10.59
C MET A 113 -9.98 -10.04 -9.73
N ALA A 114 -8.70 -9.99 -10.13
CA ALA A 114 -7.65 -9.25 -9.43
C ALA A 114 -8.00 -7.76 -9.30
N ARG A 115 -8.49 -7.14 -10.36
CA ARG A 115 -8.98 -5.76 -10.33
C ARG A 115 -10.19 -5.58 -9.45
N SER A 116 -11.15 -6.51 -9.50
CA SER A 116 -12.37 -6.47 -8.68
C SER A 116 -12.03 -6.50 -7.18
N VAL A 117 -11.22 -7.46 -6.75
CA VAL A 117 -10.86 -7.59 -5.33
C VAL A 117 -9.95 -6.45 -4.86
N SER A 118 -9.12 -5.89 -5.74
CA SER A 118 -8.32 -4.70 -5.44
C SER A 118 -9.18 -3.46 -5.28
N ALA A 119 -10.20 -3.28 -6.12
CA ALA A 119 -11.17 -2.19 -6.02
C ALA A 119 -12.06 -2.33 -4.77
N GLU A 120 -12.51 -3.55 -4.43
CA GLU A 120 -13.23 -3.83 -3.18
C GLU A 120 -12.35 -3.51 -1.96
N MET A 121 -11.07 -3.94 -1.95
CA MET A 121 -10.14 -3.57 -0.89
C MET A 121 -9.87 -2.06 -0.86
N HIS A 122 -9.88 -1.38 -1.99
CA HIS A 122 -9.67 0.05 -2.08
C HIS A 122 -10.82 0.85 -1.45
N SER A 123 -12.05 0.54 -1.78
CA SER A 123 -13.24 1.32 -1.40
C SER A 123 -13.95 0.84 -0.15
N GLY A 124 -13.74 -0.42 0.25
CA GLY A 124 -14.48 -1.09 1.33
C GLY A 124 -13.70 -1.28 2.63
N PHE A 125 -14.23 -2.18 3.46
CA PHE A 125 -13.61 -2.65 4.71
C PHE A 125 -13.42 -1.55 5.76
N GLN A 126 -14.42 -0.67 5.91
CA GLN A 126 -14.35 0.45 6.85
C GLN A 126 -14.34 -0.03 8.31
N GLY A 127 -15.06 -1.09 8.65
CA GLY A 127 -15.05 -1.70 9.97
C GLY A 127 -13.64 -2.13 10.37
N LEU A 128 -12.96 -2.89 9.49
CA LEU A 128 -11.58 -3.31 9.69
C LEU A 128 -10.63 -2.11 9.80
N ARG A 129 -10.75 -1.11 8.93
CA ARG A 129 -9.88 0.06 8.89
C ARG A 129 -10.00 0.91 10.14
N ASN A 130 -11.22 1.11 10.63
CA ASN A 130 -11.52 1.94 11.80
C ASN A 130 -11.10 1.25 13.10
N ALA A 131 -11.38 -0.06 13.22
CA ALA A 131 -11.11 -0.81 14.44
C ALA A 131 -9.67 -1.33 14.54
N MET A 132 -9.02 -1.58 13.40
CA MET A 132 -7.68 -2.15 13.31
C MET A 132 -6.80 -1.28 12.40
N SER A 133 -6.38 -0.10 12.87
CA SER A 133 -5.48 0.77 12.11
C SER A 133 -4.13 0.08 11.85
N MET A 134 -3.46 0.41 10.73
CA MET A 134 -2.14 -0.14 10.47
C MET A 134 -1.10 0.49 11.40
N ASN A 135 -0.48 -0.34 12.22
CA ASN A 135 0.67 0.00 13.05
C ASN A 135 1.60 -1.22 13.11
N ILE A 136 2.64 -1.22 12.29
CA ILE A 136 3.53 -2.38 12.10
C ILE A 136 4.34 -2.67 13.36
N ARG A 137 4.70 -1.65 14.11
CA ARG A 137 5.46 -1.77 15.36
C ARG A 137 4.64 -2.32 16.52
N ALA A 138 3.33 -2.12 16.51
CA ALA A 138 2.45 -2.49 17.61
C ALA A 138 2.19 -4.00 17.67
N ARG A 139 1.85 -4.45 18.87
CA ARG A 139 1.35 -5.81 19.14
C ARG A 139 0.12 -5.66 20.04
N LEU A 140 -1.06 -5.86 19.44
CA LEU A 140 -2.36 -5.57 20.03
C LEU A 140 -3.32 -6.77 19.91
N PRO A 141 -2.90 -7.97 20.33
CA PRO A 141 -3.71 -9.18 20.12
C PRO A 141 -5.07 -9.04 20.79
N GLY A 142 -6.14 -9.38 20.06
CA GLY A 142 -7.51 -9.35 20.56
C GLY A 142 -8.20 -7.99 20.54
N ARG A 143 -7.50 -6.88 20.26
CA ARG A 143 -8.12 -5.56 20.11
C ARG A 143 -8.83 -5.39 18.77
N GLY A 144 -9.71 -4.40 18.67
CA GLY A 144 -10.40 -4.01 17.44
C GLY A 144 -11.42 -5.04 16.91
N ARG A 145 -11.91 -5.94 17.77
CA ARG A 145 -12.85 -7.01 17.38
C ARG A 145 -14.31 -6.54 17.45
N THR A 146 -14.64 -5.45 16.74
CA THR A 146 -16.03 -5.03 16.58
C THR A 146 -16.77 -5.97 15.63
N ALA A 147 -18.12 -5.96 15.65
CA ALA A 147 -18.92 -6.81 14.76
C ALA A 147 -18.64 -6.48 13.27
N GLU A 148 -18.50 -5.19 12.96
CA GLU A 148 -18.18 -4.72 11.61
C GLU A 148 -16.80 -5.20 11.16
N ALA A 149 -15.78 -5.09 12.03
CA ALA A 149 -14.44 -5.56 11.72
C ALA A 149 -14.40 -7.08 11.52
N GLN A 150 -15.16 -7.85 12.32
CA GLN A 150 -15.28 -9.30 12.14
C GLN A 150 -15.97 -9.66 10.82
N GLY A 151 -17.01 -8.92 10.42
CA GLY A 151 -17.64 -9.07 9.12
C GLY A 151 -16.64 -8.82 7.98
N ASP A 152 -15.88 -7.74 8.06
CA ASP A 152 -14.83 -7.39 7.08
C ASP A 152 -13.71 -8.45 7.03
N ILE A 153 -13.27 -8.97 8.17
CA ILE A 153 -12.28 -10.06 8.24
C ILE A 153 -12.83 -11.31 7.54
N GLY A 154 -14.08 -11.68 7.82
CA GLY A 154 -14.74 -12.81 7.14
C GLY A 154 -14.71 -12.63 5.63
N ARG A 155 -15.11 -11.44 5.13
CA ARG A 155 -15.10 -11.14 3.70
C ARG A 155 -13.70 -11.17 3.08
N VAL A 156 -12.69 -10.68 3.77
CA VAL A 156 -11.29 -10.79 3.32
C VAL A 156 -10.88 -12.27 3.18
N CYS A 157 -11.22 -13.10 4.17
CA CYS A 157 -10.91 -14.52 4.13
C CYS A 157 -11.59 -15.22 2.93
N GLU A 158 -12.87 -14.95 2.69
CA GLU A 158 -13.61 -15.47 1.52
C GLU A 158 -12.93 -15.09 0.20
N ILE A 159 -12.56 -13.82 0.04
CA ILE A 159 -11.82 -13.34 -1.15
C ILE A 159 -10.53 -14.11 -1.33
N TRP A 160 -9.74 -14.24 -0.28
CA TRP A 160 -8.45 -14.92 -0.36
C TRP A 160 -8.62 -16.41 -0.67
N GLU A 161 -9.59 -17.08 -0.03
CA GLU A 161 -9.90 -18.49 -0.30
C GLU A 161 -10.32 -18.71 -1.76
N GLU A 162 -11.21 -17.88 -2.29
CA GLU A 162 -11.65 -17.94 -3.67
C GLU A 162 -10.48 -17.72 -4.64
N CYS A 163 -9.70 -16.65 -4.45
CA CYS A 163 -8.59 -16.33 -5.34
C CYS A 163 -7.51 -17.42 -5.31
N LEU A 164 -7.10 -17.87 -4.12
CA LEU A 164 -6.07 -18.91 -3.97
C LEU A 164 -6.50 -20.24 -4.58
N SER A 165 -7.78 -20.62 -4.40
CA SER A 165 -8.28 -21.89 -4.94
C SER A 165 -8.41 -21.88 -6.46
N ARG A 166 -8.84 -20.76 -7.05
CA ARG A 166 -9.11 -20.67 -8.49
C ARG A 166 -7.88 -20.31 -9.31
N PHE A 167 -7.01 -19.45 -8.79
CA PHE A 167 -5.94 -18.83 -9.54
C PHE A 167 -4.57 -18.89 -8.86
N GLY A 168 -4.53 -19.09 -7.54
CA GLY A 168 -3.31 -18.92 -6.74
C GLY A 168 -2.29 -20.03 -6.87
N HIS A 169 -2.71 -21.22 -7.31
CA HIS A 169 -1.82 -22.39 -7.41
C HIS A 169 -0.92 -22.56 -6.16
N HIS A 170 -1.48 -22.29 -4.99
CA HIS A 170 -0.81 -22.34 -3.67
C HIS A 170 0.32 -21.31 -3.45
N GLN A 171 0.36 -20.23 -4.23
CA GLN A 171 1.35 -19.17 -4.06
C GLN A 171 0.68 -17.85 -3.65
N PHE A 172 0.64 -16.85 -4.52
CA PHE A 172 -0.07 -15.60 -4.30
C PHE A 172 -1.52 -15.69 -4.81
N LEU A 173 -2.31 -14.64 -4.63
CA LEU A 173 -3.76 -14.68 -4.94
C LEU A 173 -4.04 -15.11 -6.40
N PHE A 174 -3.12 -14.79 -7.31
CA PHE A 174 -3.26 -15.07 -8.74
C PHE A 174 -2.04 -15.77 -9.34
N GLY A 175 -1.38 -16.63 -8.57
CA GLY A 175 -0.16 -17.34 -8.95
C GLY A 175 1.09 -16.56 -8.60
N ASP A 176 1.57 -15.69 -9.45
CA ASP A 176 2.67 -14.78 -9.17
C ASP A 176 2.21 -13.57 -8.35
N PHE A 177 3.17 -12.90 -7.68
CA PHE A 177 2.89 -11.67 -6.96
C PHE A 177 2.35 -10.60 -7.93
N SER A 178 1.26 -9.94 -7.55
CA SER A 178 0.56 -8.95 -8.37
C SER A 178 0.19 -7.69 -7.58
N ILE A 179 -0.38 -6.71 -8.27
CA ILE A 179 -0.94 -5.52 -7.62
C ILE A 179 -2.00 -5.92 -6.58
N ALA A 180 -2.77 -7.00 -6.80
CA ALA A 180 -3.74 -7.46 -5.82
C ALA A 180 -3.08 -7.82 -4.48
N ASP A 181 -1.96 -8.52 -4.48
CA ASP A 181 -1.22 -8.85 -3.25
C ASP A 181 -0.67 -7.59 -2.57
N ALA A 182 -0.18 -6.62 -3.34
CA ALA A 182 0.24 -5.33 -2.81
C ALA A 182 -0.91 -4.55 -2.14
N PHE A 183 -2.16 -4.69 -2.66
CA PHE A 183 -3.35 -4.09 -2.07
C PHE A 183 -3.77 -4.76 -0.77
N PHE A 184 -3.57 -6.06 -0.63
CA PHE A 184 -3.85 -6.80 0.60
C PHE A 184 -2.69 -6.82 1.59
N ALA A 185 -1.46 -6.43 1.22
CA ALA A 185 -0.33 -6.37 2.13
C ALA A 185 -0.61 -5.56 3.42
N PRO A 186 -1.27 -4.39 3.40
CA PRO A 186 -1.65 -3.68 4.62
C PRO A 186 -2.63 -4.45 5.51
N VAL A 187 -3.46 -5.35 4.96
CA VAL A 187 -4.36 -6.22 5.73
C VAL A 187 -3.56 -7.28 6.45
N VAL A 188 -2.58 -7.86 5.78
CA VAL A 188 -1.63 -8.83 6.40
C VAL A 188 -0.92 -8.17 7.60
N MET A 189 -0.48 -6.89 7.48
CA MET A 189 0.09 -6.15 8.61
C MET A 189 -0.90 -6.04 9.77
N ARG A 190 -2.16 -5.64 9.49
CA ARG A 190 -3.20 -5.54 10.51
C ARG A 190 -3.45 -6.88 11.20
N PHE A 191 -3.59 -7.96 10.44
CA PHE A 191 -3.82 -9.28 11.00
C PHE A 191 -2.70 -9.72 11.94
N GLY A 192 -1.44 -9.45 11.58
CA GLY A 192 -0.30 -9.68 12.46
C GLY A 192 -0.31 -8.81 13.73
N THR A 193 -0.61 -7.52 13.61
CA THR A 193 -0.66 -6.58 14.73
C THR A 193 -1.73 -6.97 15.75
N TYR A 194 -2.93 -7.34 15.28
CA TYR A 194 -4.09 -7.61 16.14
C TYR A 194 -4.29 -9.09 16.48
N GLY A 195 -3.41 -9.96 16.01
CA GLY A 195 -3.45 -11.40 16.30
C GLY A 195 -4.70 -12.07 15.74
N VAL A 196 -5.06 -11.79 14.49
CA VAL A 196 -6.19 -12.45 13.81
C VAL A 196 -5.82 -13.90 13.51
N SER A 197 -6.62 -14.84 14.01
CA SER A 197 -6.43 -16.27 13.72
C SER A 197 -7.01 -16.60 12.36
N LEU A 198 -6.25 -17.28 11.52
CA LEU A 198 -6.60 -17.64 10.16
C LEU A 198 -6.57 -19.16 9.97
N ALA A 199 -7.31 -19.66 8.98
CA ALA A 199 -7.15 -21.02 8.50
C ALA A 199 -5.71 -21.24 7.97
N PRO A 200 -5.15 -22.46 8.04
CA PRO A 200 -3.75 -22.72 7.69
C PRO A 200 -3.34 -22.23 6.29
N ALA A 201 -4.21 -22.37 5.30
CA ALA A 201 -3.93 -21.92 3.93
C ALA A 201 -3.80 -20.39 3.84
N LEU A 202 -4.66 -19.65 4.55
CA LEU A 202 -4.63 -18.20 4.59
C LEU A 202 -3.46 -17.67 5.41
N GLN A 203 -3.10 -18.37 6.50
CA GLN A 203 -1.89 -18.04 7.26
C GLN A 203 -0.65 -18.23 6.38
N ALA A 204 -0.57 -19.32 5.64
CA ALA A 204 0.53 -19.56 4.71
C ALA A 204 0.62 -18.50 3.60
N TYR A 205 -0.51 -17.96 3.14
CA TYR A 205 -0.52 -16.81 2.23
C TYR A 205 0.04 -15.55 2.91
N CYS A 206 -0.40 -15.24 4.12
CA CYS A 206 0.15 -14.11 4.88
C CYS A 206 1.67 -14.23 5.06
N ASP A 207 2.15 -15.42 5.41
CA ASP A 207 3.58 -15.68 5.61
C ASP A 207 4.37 -15.45 4.30
N ARG A 208 3.84 -15.87 3.15
CA ARG A 208 4.45 -15.59 1.84
C ARG A 208 4.49 -14.10 1.50
N VAL A 209 3.39 -13.38 1.77
CA VAL A 209 3.34 -11.92 1.57
C VAL A 209 4.39 -11.23 2.43
N LEU A 210 4.50 -11.61 3.72
CA LEU A 210 5.50 -11.06 4.64
C LEU A 210 6.94 -11.39 4.20
N ALA A 211 7.17 -12.57 3.65
CA ALA A 211 8.47 -13.01 3.15
C ALA A 211 8.84 -12.39 1.80
N HIS A 212 7.90 -11.79 1.07
CA HIS A 212 8.19 -11.17 -0.22
C HIS A 212 9.19 -10.00 -0.03
N PRO A 213 10.29 -9.92 -0.82
CA PRO A 213 11.39 -8.97 -0.58
C PRO A 213 10.94 -7.51 -0.46
N ALA A 214 9.98 -7.07 -1.29
CA ALA A 214 9.45 -5.70 -1.24
C ALA A 214 8.68 -5.43 0.06
N VAL A 215 7.85 -6.39 0.51
CA VAL A 215 7.09 -6.27 1.77
C VAL A 215 8.03 -6.33 2.97
N ALA A 216 8.97 -7.27 2.99
CA ALA A 216 9.98 -7.39 4.05
C ALA A 216 10.84 -6.11 4.16
N ARG A 217 11.17 -5.48 3.03
CA ARG A 217 11.86 -4.18 3.02
C ARG A 217 11.01 -3.08 3.63
N TRP A 218 9.73 -2.95 3.23
CA TRP A 218 8.81 -1.99 3.85
C TRP A 218 8.71 -2.16 5.36
N VAL A 219 8.52 -3.42 5.82
CA VAL A 219 8.41 -3.75 7.25
C VAL A 219 9.68 -3.37 8.01
N ARG A 220 10.86 -3.71 7.48
CA ARG A 220 12.13 -3.37 8.11
C ARG A 220 12.31 -1.85 8.24
N GLU A 221 11.95 -1.09 7.20
CA GLU A 221 12.04 0.37 7.21
C GLU A 221 10.98 0.98 8.15
N ALA A 222 9.77 0.43 8.22
CA ALA A 222 8.74 0.83 9.18
C ALA A 222 9.16 0.60 10.64
N LEU A 223 9.83 -0.51 10.92
CA LEU A 223 10.35 -0.82 12.26
C LEU A 223 11.49 0.12 12.68
N ALA A 224 12.21 0.69 11.73
CA ALA A 224 13.29 1.65 11.98
C ALA A 224 12.77 3.08 12.20
N GLU A 225 11.51 3.38 11.87
CA GLU A 225 10.91 4.69 12.13
C GLU A 225 10.75 4.91 13.64
N THR A 226 11.07 6.12 14.11
CA THR A 226 10.92 6.52 15.53
C THR A 226 9.75 7.46 15.75
N GLU A 227 9.26 8.06 14.69
CA GLU A 227 8.18 9.04 14.74
C GLU A 227 6.85 8.39 15.17
N VAL A 228 6.05 9.14 15.91
CA VAL A 228 4.75 8.73 16.43
C VAL A 228 3.66 9.54 15.73
N ALA A 229 2.63 8.87 15.25
CA ALA A 229 1.41 9.48 14.76
C ALA A 229 0.30 9.19 15.78
N ALA A 230 0.02 10.17 16.65
CA ALA A 230 -0.81 9.99 17.84
C ALA A 230 -2.19 9.38 17.54
N LYS A 231 -2.84 9.80 16.44
CA LYS A 231 -4.13 9.26 16.01
C LYS A 231 -4.12 7.75 15.70
N HIS A 232 -2.96 7.18 15.42
CA HIS A 232 -2.79 5.76 15.10
C HIS A 232 -2.25 4.96 16.29
N ASP A 233 -1.68 5.62 17.29
CA ASP A 233 -1.18 4.99 18.52
C ASP A 233 -2.24 5.04 19.64
N ASP A 234 -3.16 6.02 19.62
CA ASP A 234 -4.30 6.12 20.53
C ASP A 234 -5.42 5.12 20.23
N ILE A 235 -5.06 3.85 20.11
CA ILE A 235 -6.04 2.78 20.27
C ILE A 235 -6.21 2.60 21.77
N LEU A 236 -6.94 3.57 22.36
CA LEU A 236 -7.28 3.55 23.78
C LEU A 236 -7.99 2.25 24.16
N PRO A 237 -7.75 1.71 25.35
CA PRO A 237 -8.55 0.60 25.86
C PRO A 237 -9.99 1.10 26.03
N GLN A 238 -10.93 0.48 25.33
CA GLN A 238 -12.33 0.43 25.74
C GLN A 238 -12.53 -0.75 26.66
#